data_d0c4d26feaa62d4cf1208389dbf51781
#
_entry.id   d0c4d26feaa62d4cf1208389dbf51781
#
_cell.length_a   1.000
_cell.length_b   1.000
_cell.length_c   1.000
_cell.angle_alpha   90.00
_cell.angle_beta   90.00
_cell.angle_gamma   90.00
#
_symmetry.space_group_name_H-M   'P 1'
#
loop_
_entity.id
_entity.type
_entity.pdbx_description
1 polymer ?
#
loop_
_entity_poly.entity_id
_entity_poly.type
_entity_poly.pdbx_seq_one_letter_code
_entity_poly.pdbx_strand_id
1 'polypeptide(L)'
;MRVLIINKFLHRNGGSETYIFKLGEALEQHGHEVQFFGMDHKGRCVGNRVNAYTSDMDFHGGSKLSKLTYPIKTIYSSEARKKLRLVLDDFQPDVCHLNNFNYQLTPSIILEIVKWRKETGKDCEIVFTAHDYQLVCPNHQLKNPITHENCEKCLGGHFMNCVKGKCIHGSTAKSIIGTMEAEFWKMNGAYKYIDKIICCSEFLKTKMDTNPLFREKTIALHNFVERVEPETVEKKDYVLYFGRFSEEKGINTLIETCNLLPDIQFVFAGSGPLEDKVNRLKNVKNVGFQTGEALDTWIREAKLSICPSEVYENCPFSVMESQQRGTPAIGANIGGIPELITDGVDGRLFTSKDSKQLASIIRELWNDPDKVEEYAKACLNLERDDLDSYYEKLVPIYLGGGNAQ
;
A
#
# COMPACT_ATOMS: atom_id res chain seq x y z
N MET A 1 -24.52 2.15 8.70
CA MET A 1 -23.68 3.36 8.90
C MET A 1 -23.50 4.07 7.56
N ARG A 2 -23.21 5.37 7.60
CA ARG A 2 -22.76 6.17 6.45
C ARG A 2 -21.26 6.32 6.53
N VAL A 3 -20.52 5.76 5.58
CA VAL A 3 -19.07 5.74 5.56
C VAL A 3 -18.55 6.62 4.41
N LEU A 4 -17.78 7.66 4.74
CA LEU A 4 -17.11 8.51 3.76
C LEU A 4 -15.65 8.06 3.64
N ILE A 5 -15.33 7.40 2.52
CA ILE A 5 -13.96 6.98 2.21
C ILE A 5 -13.23 8.15 1.54
N ILE A 6 -12.10 8.56 2.12
CA ILE A 6 -11.31 9.70 1.65
C ILE A 6 -9.95 9.20 1.16
N ASN A 7 -9.68 9.37 -0.13
CA ASN A 7 -8.39 9.04 -0.77
C ASN A 7 -8.08 10.03 -1.89
N LYS A 8 -6.81 10.39 -2.06
CA LYS A 8 -6.42 11.36 -3.10
C LYS A 8 -6.79 10.92 -4.51
N PHE A 9 -6.61 9.63 -4.84
CA PHE A 9 -6.97 9.08 -6.14
C PHE A 9 -8.27 8.26 -6.05
N LEU A 10 -9.22 8.54 -6.93
CA LEU A 10 -10.49 7.84 -7.06
C LEU A 10 -10.56 7.06 -8.39
N HIS A 11 -9.42 6.64 -8.91
CA HIS A 11 -9.23 5.83 -10.10
C HIS A 11 -8.18 4.74 -9.83
N ARG A 12 -8.16 3.69 -10.62
CA ARG A 12 -7.21 2.58 -10.45
C ARG A 12 -5.78 3.07 -10.66
N ASN A 13 -4.94 2.95 -9.63
CA ASN A 13 -3.55 3.41 -9.64
C ASN A 13 -2.60 2.46 -8.90
N GLY A 14 -3.05 1.77 -7.85
CA GLY A 14 -2.21 0.88 -7.05
C GLY A 14 -3.00 0.10 -6.00
N GLY A 15 -2.27 -0.47 -5.04
CA GLY A 15 -2.85 -1.32 -3.99
C GLY A 15 -3.82 -0.59 -3.06
N SER A 16 -3.53 0.66 -2.70
CA SER A 16 -4.41 1.47 -1.87
C SER A 16 -5.75 1.76 -2.54
N GLU A 17 -5.76 1.98 -3.85
CA GLU A 17 -6.99 2.18 -4.62
C GLU A 17 -7.78 0.89 -4.77
N THR A 18 -7.10 -0.24 -4.99
CA THR A 18 -7.73 -1.58 -4.95
C THR A 18 -8.41 -1.82 -3.61
N TYR A 19 -7.70 -1.51 -2.50
CA TYR A 19 -8.24 -1.65 -1.15
C TYR A 19 -9.52 -0.83 -0.96
N ILE A 20 -9.50 0.48 -1.24
CA ILE A 20 -10.67 1.35 -0.98
C ILE A 20 -11.89 1.00 -1.84
N PHE A 21 -11.69 0.55 -3.08
CA PHE A 21 -12.82 0.18 -3.95
C PHE A 21 -13.48 -1.12 -3.48
N LYS A 22 -12.69 -2.15 -3.19
CA LYS A 22 -13.22 -3.42 -2.66
C LYS A 22 -13.84 -3.24 -1.28
N LEU A 23 -13.24 -2.43 -0.41
CA LEU A 23 -13.82 -2.11 0.89
C LEU A 23 -15.17 -1.39 0.73
N GLY A 24 -15.26 -0.43 -0.18
CA GLY A 24 -16.52 0.27 -0.46
C GLY A 24 -17.61 -0.68 -0.92
N GLU A 25 -17.30 -1.58 -1.86
CA GLU A 25 -18.21 -2.62 -2.34
C GLU A 25 -18.68 -3.55 -1.20
N ALA A 26 -17.77 -4.00 -0.34
CA ALA A 26 -18.11 -4.85 0.80
C ALA A 26 -19.01 -4.13 1.81
N LEU A 27 -18.71 -2.86 2.13
CA LEU A 27 -19.56 -2.07 3.02
C LEU A 27 -20.98 -1.90 2.45
N GLU A 28 -21.13 -1.65 1.15
CA GLU A 28 -22.43 -1.55 0.49
C GLU A 28 -23.19 -2.88 0.52
N GLN A 29 -22.50 -4.01 0.27
CA GLN A 29 -23.07 -5.35 0.35
C GLN A 29 -23.61 -5.68 1.76
N HIS A 30 -22.98 -5.15 2.80
CA HIS A 30 -23.43 -5.27 4.19
C HIS A 30 -24.45 -4.18 4.60
N GLY A 31 -25.02 -3.45 3.64
CA GLY A 31 -26.12 -2.51 3.87
C GLY A 31 -25.68 -1.14 4.41
N HIS A 32 -24.42 -0.76 4.26
CA HIS A 32 -23.96 0.59 4.57
C HIS A 32 -24.09 1.51 3.37
N GLU A 33 -24.26 2.82 3.64
CA GLU A 33 -24.16 3.84 2.60
C GLU A 33 -22.69 4.27 2.49
N VAL A 34 -22.14 4.26 1.27
CA VAL A 34 -20.74 4.63 1.03
C VAL A 34 -20.66 5.78 0.03
N GLN A 35 -19.85 6.78 0.33
CA GLN A 35 -19.44 7.80 -0.61
C GLN A 35 -17.93 8.00 -0.57
N PHE A 36 -17.39 8.61 -1.64
CA PHE A 36 -15.95 8.83 -1.77
C PHE A 36 -15.62 10.31 -1.97
N PHE A 37 -14.51 10.75 -1.38
CA PHE A 37 -13.98 12.08 -1.59
C PHE A 37 -12.49 12.04 -1.95
N GLY A 38 -12.12 12.80 -2.97
CA GLY A 38 -10.74 12.90 -3.47
C GLY A 38 -10.59 13.93 -4.58
N MET A 39 -9.59 13.74 -5.43
CA MET A 39 -9.37 14.57 -6.60
C MET A 39 -10.28 14.16 -7.77
N ASP A 40 -10.62 15.13 -8.60
CA ASP A 40 -11.28 14.88 -9.88
C ASP A 40 -10.25 14.35 -10.89
N HIS A 41 -10.64 13.33 -11.65
CA HIS A 41 -9.81 12.70 -12.68
C HIS A 41 -10.69 12.04 -13.75
N LYS A 42 -10.27 12.05 -15.02
CA LYS A 42 -11.04 11.46 -16.14
C LYS A 42 -11.33 9.96 -15.97
N GLY A 43 -10.47 9.23 -15.25
CA GLY A 43 -10.63 7.81 -14.95
C GLY A 43 -11.29 7.50 -13.61
N ARG A 44 -11.93 8.47 -12.97
CA ARG A 44 -12.60 8.30 -11.67
C ARG A 44 -13.69 7.23 -11.76
N CYS A 45 -13.62 6.24 -10.85
CA CYS A 45 -14.52 5.09 -10.80
C CYS A 45 -15.63 5.22 -9.75
N VAL A 46 -15.40 6.03 -8.70
CA VAL A 46 -16.27 6.21 -7.54
C VAL A 46 -16.43 7.68 -7.20
N GLY A 47 -17.40 8.04 -6.35
CA GLY A 47 -17.60 9.45 -6.05
C GLY A 47 -18.63 9.74 -4.96
N ASN A 48 -19.15 10.97 -4.97
CA ASN A 48 -20.17 11.45 -4.06
C ASN A 48 -21.32 12.12 -4.82
N ARG A 49 -22.50 12.14 -4.22
CA ARG A 49 -23.73 12.59 -4.87
C ARG A 49 -23.80 14.11 -5.12
N VAL A 50 -23.02 14.91 -4.37
CA VAL A 50 -22.93 16.36 -4.59
C VAL A 50 -21.88 16.73 -5.66
N ASN A 51 -21.21 15.74 -6.23
CA ASN A 51 -20.19 15.92 -7.27
C ASN A 51 -19.08 16.92 -6.86
N ALA A 52 -18.66 16.88 -5.59
CA ALA A 52 -17.64 17.76 -5.03
C ALA A 52 -16.29 17.05 -4.92
N TYR A 53 -15.31 17.51 -5.70
CA TYR A 53 -13.96 16.97 -5.76
C TYR A 53 -12.95 18.12 -5.80
N THR A 54 -11.70 17.86 -5.39
CA THR A 54 -10.62 18.83 -5.57
C THR A 54 -10.11 18.79 -7.01
N SER A 55 -9.51 19.87 -7.45
CA SER A 55 -8.81 19.91 -8.73
C SER A 55 -7.68 18.88 -8.76
N ASP A 56 -7.45 18.28 -9.92
CA ASP A 56 -6.30 17.37 -10.13
C ASP A 56 -4.99 18.18 -9.98
N MET A 57 -4.16 17.75 -9.05
CA MET A 57 -2.84 18.35 -8.82
C MET A 57 -1.79 17.54 -9.61
N ASP A 58 -1.72 17.76 -10.93
CA ASP A 58 -0.64 17.25 -11.74
C ASP A 58 0.66 18.05 -11.48
N PHE A 59 1.58 17.46 -10.70
CA PHE A 59 2.91 18.02 -10.43
C PHE A 59 3.81 18.06 -11.68
N HIS A 60 3.42 17.44 -12.78
CA HIS A 60 4.20 17.31 -14.01
C HIS A 60 3.72 18.24 -15.15
N GLY A 61 2.46 18.66 -15.17
CA GLY A 61 1.79 19.33 -16.29
C GLY A 61 1.38 20.79 -16.12
N GLY A 62 1.58 21.43 -14.97
CA GLY A 62 1.06 22.78 -14.68
C GLY A 62 1.83 23.96 -15.31
N SER A 63 1.16 25.11 -15.49
CA SER A 63 1.77 26.38 -15.92
C SER A 63 2.84 26.89 -14.93
N LYS A 64 3.77 27.76 -15.37
CA LYS A 64 4.80 28.35 -14.50
C LYS A 64 4.23 29.05 -13.26
N LEU A 65 3.05 29.68 -13.37
CA LEU A 65 2.37 30.35 -12.25
C LEU A 65 1.79 29.35 -11.24
N SER A 66 1.24 28.22 -11.68
CA SER A 66 0.72 27.19 -10.77
C SER A 66 1.85 26.57 -9.94
N LYS A 67 3.05 26.44 -10.51
CA LYS A 67 4.23 25.90 -9.80
C LYS A 67 4.70 26.78 -8.63
N LEU A 68 4.44 28.07 -8.65
CA LEU A 68 4.75 29.00 -7.54
C LEU A 68 3.80 28.82 -6.33
N THR A 69 2.56 28.42 -6.56
CA THR A 69 1.55 28.23 -5.50
C THR A 69 1.51 26.81 -4.94
N TYR A 70 2.11 25.83 -5.62
CA TYR A 70 2.15 24.44 -5.18
C TYR A 70 2.73 24.23 -3.77
N PRO A 71 3.85 24.86 -3.37
CA PRO A 71 4.37 24.67 -2.01
C PRO A 71 3.37 25.00 -0.91
N ILE A 72 2.58 26.07 -1.10
CA ILE A 72 1.55 26.46 -0.11
C ILE A 72 0.37 25.49 -0.15
N LYS A 73 -0.07 25.09 -1.34
CA LYS A 73 -1.18 24.15 -1.52
C LYS A 73 -0.87 22.74 -1.02
N THR A 74 0.39 22.30 -1.08
CA THR A 74 0.83 21.01 -0.54
C THR A 74 0.91 20.98 0.97
N ILE A 75 1.05 22.15 1.62
CA ILE A 75 1.01 22.24 3.08
C ILE A 75 -0.44 22.36 3.56
N TYR A 76 -1.24 23.22 2.93
CA TYR A 76 -2.62 23.48 3.36
C TYR A 76 -3.55 23.67 2.18
N SER A 77 -4.60 22.86 2.07
CA SER A 77 -5.58 22.93 0.99
C SER A 77 -6.92 23.50 1.49
N SER A 78 -7.13 24.80 1.25
CA SER A 78 -8.43 25.43 1.48
C SER A 78 -9.51 24.92 0.51
N GLU A 79 -9.11 24.48 -0.69
CA GLU A 79 -10.01 23.88 -1.67
C GLU A 79 -10.56 22.56 -1.15
N ALA A 80 -9.66 21.65 -0.68
CA ALA A 80 -10.07 20.36 -0.14
C ALA A 80 -11.06 20.53 1.03
N ARG A 81 -10.79 21.47 1.94
CA ARG A 81 -11.70 21.79 3.04
C ARG A 81 -13.09 22.23 2.55
N LYS A 82 -13.15 23.18 1.63
CA LYS A 82 -14.42 23.70 1.10
C LYS A 82 -15.22 22.62 0.38
N LYS A 83 -14.56 21.80 -0.44
CA LYS A 83 -15.21 20.72 -1.19
C LYS A 83 -15.66 19.59 -0.27
N LEU A 84 -14.80 19.17 0.68
CA LEU A 84 -15.17 18.19 1.68
C LEU A 84 -16.37 18.63 2.51
N ARG A 85 -16.42 19.92 2.90
CA ARG A 85 -17.56 20.46 3.66
C ARG A 85 -18.90 20.21 2.95
N LEU A 86 -18.97 20.38 1.64
CA LEU A 86 -20.20 20.11 0.88
C LEU A 86 -20.63 18.65 0.99
N VAL A 87 -19.66 17.73 0.97
CA VAL A 87 -19.94 16.29 1.13
C VAL A 87 -20.37 15.97 2.57
N LEU A 88 -19.71 16.56 3.58
CA LEU A 88 -20.06 16.34 4.98
C LEU A 88 -21.48 16.84 5.30
N ASP A 89 -21.84 18.03 4.82
CA ASP A 89 -23.17 18.63 5.06
C ASP A 89 -24.30 17.82 4.40
N ASP A 90 -24.04 17.26 3.21
CA ASP A 90 -25.03 16.47 2.47
C ASP A 90 -25.11 15.03 2.98
N PHE A 91 -23.97 14.36 3.09
CA PHE A 91 -23.91 12.92 3.40
C PHE A 91 -24.01 12.64 4.89
N GLN A 92 -23.54 13.55 5.72
CA GLN A 92 -23.53 13.42 7.20
C GLN A 92 -22.98 12.07 7.67
N PRO A 93 -21.72 11.73 7.39
CA PRO A 93 -21.14 10.43 7.68
C PRO A 93 -21.08 10.12 9.18
N ASP A 94 -21.20 8.84 9.50
CA ASP A 94 -20.94 8.29 10.84
C ASP A 94 -19.44 7.97 10.99
N VAL A 95 -18.75 7.71 9.85
CA VAL A 95 -17.31 7.43 9.78
C VAL A 95 -16.69 8.18 8.61
N CYS A 96 -15.59 8.88 8.86
CA CYS A 96 -14.68 9.38 7.84
C CYS A 96 -13.44 8.49 7.80
N HIS A 97 -13.35 7.60 6.81
CA HIS A 97 -12.22 6.70 6.64
C HIS A 97 -11.17 7.28 5.71
N LEU A 98 -10.10 7.79 6.31
CA LEU A 98 -8.97 8.39 5.62
C LEU A 98 -8.01 7.32 5.10
N ASN A 99 -7.47 7.52 3.91
CA ASN A 99 -6.45 6.70 3.30
C ASN A 99 -5.25 7.59 2.87
N ASN A 100 -4.81 7.56 1.62
CA ASN A 100 -3.75 8.45 1.16
C ASN A 100 -4.28 9.86 0.90
N PHE A 101 -3.90 10.85 1.71
CA PHE A 101 -4.38 12.24 1.59
C PHE A 101 -3.28 13.30 1.52
N ASN A 102 -2.03 12.97 1.90
CA ASN A 102 -0.95 13.95 1.96
C ASN A 102 -0.63 14.57 0.60
N TYR A 103 -0.21 15.84 0.65
CA TYR A 103 0.13 16.75 -0.42
C TYR A 103 -1.05 17.22 -1.27
N GLN A 104 -2.00 16.40 -1.64
CA GLN A 104 -3.12 16.78 -2.50
C GLN A 104 -4.33 17.26 -1.70
N LEU A 105 -4.82 16.47 -0.76
CA LEU A 105 -5.94 16.83 0.11
C LEU A 105 -5.46 17.54 1.38
N THR A 106 -4.27 17.22 1.84
CA THR A 106 -3.58 17.68 3.05
C THR A 106 -4.30 17.34 4.37
N PRO A 107 -3.61 17.30 5.50
CA PRO A 107 -4.26 17.10 6.81
C PRO A 107 -5.28 18.19 7.20
N SER A 108 -5.40 19.25 6.40
CA SER A 108 -6.43 20.28 6.60
C SER A 108 -7.87 19.74 6.53
N ILE A 109 -8.08 18.59 5.84
CA ILE A 109 -9.37 17.90 5.80
C ILE A 109 -9.79 17.40 7.18
N ILE A 110 -8.84 16.95 8.00
CA ILE A 110 -9.11 16.50 9.38
C ILE A 110 -9.69 17.66 10.20
N LEU A 111 -9.10 18.86 10.06
CA LEU A 111 -9.60 20.05 10.75
C LEU A 111 -11.02 20.43 10.28
N GLU A 112 -11.36 20.17 9.01
CA GLU A 112 -12.72 20.43 8.52
C GLU A 112 -13.73 19.42 9.09
N ILE A 113 -13.39 18.14 9.17
CA ILE A 113 -14.24 17.12 9.82
C ILE A 113 -14.48 17.50 11.27
N VAL A 114 -13.42 17.86 12.02
CA VAL A 114 -13.54 18.27 13.42
C VAL A 114 -14.41 19.54 13.58
N LYS A 115 -14.25 20.51 12.67
CA LYS A 115 -15.07 21.71 12.67
C LYS A 115 -16.54 21.37 12.44
N TRP A 116 -16.82 20.53 11.43
CA TRP A 116 -18.15 20.07 11.10
C TRP A 116 -18.81 19.30 12.26
N ARG A 117 -18.08 18.35 12.91
CA ARG A 117 -18.55 17.64 14.14
C ARG A 117 -19.01 18.64 15.22
N LYS A 118 -18.21 19.69 15.47
CA LYS A 118 -18.52 20.71 16.49
C LYS A 118 -19.74 21.56 16.14
N GLU A 119 -19.92 21.91 14.87
CA GLU A 119 -21.02 22.76 14.40
C GLU A 119 -22.34 22.01 14.34
N THR A 120 -22.32 20.72 14.03
CA THR A 120 -23.52 19.90 13.86
C THR A 120 -23.88 19.11 15.13
N GLY A 121 -22.93 18.95 16.07
CA GLY A 121 -23.08 18.06 17.22
C GLY A 121 -23.10 16.58 16.87
N LYS A 122 -22.75 16.25 15.60
CA LYS A 122 -22.80 14.86 15.12
C LYS A 122 -21.55 14.11 15.53
N ASP A 123 -21.76 12.89 16.02
CA ASP A 123 -20.69 11.94 16.26
C ASP A 123 -20.26 11.31 14.93
N CYS A 124 -18.95 11.29 14.67
CA CYS A 124 -18.37 10.78 13.44
C CYS A 124 -16.92 10.35 13.68
N GLU A 125 -16.64 9.06 13.64
CA GLU A 125 -15.30 8.54 13.84
C GLU A 125 -14.35 8.92 12.68
N ILE A 126 -13.12 9.27 13.00
CA ILE A 126 -12.05 9.54 12.03
C ILE A 126 -11.07 8.37 12.10
N VAL A 127 -11.18 7.45 11.17
CA VAL A 127 -10.31 6.29 11.05
C VAL A 127 -9.32 6.52 9.92
N PHE A 128 -8.07 6.13 10.10
CA PHE A 128 -7.04 6.23 9.07
C PHE A 128 -6.42 4.86 8.80
N THR A 129 -6.47 4.38 7.55
CA THR A 129 -5.67 3.22 7.13
C THR A 129 -4.34 3.68 6.54
N ALA A 130 -3.25 3.27 7.19
CA ALA A 130 -1.90 3.55 6.75
C ALA A 130 -1.47 2.55 5.66
N HIS A 131 -1.36 3.01 4.43
CA HIS A 131 -0.82 2.25 3.30
C HIS A 131 0.66 2.50 3.09
N ASP A 132 1.15 3.62 3.58
CA ASP A 132 2.54 4.05 3.51
C ASP A 132 2.97 4.75 4.82
N TYR A 133 4.12 5.38 4.82
CA TYR A 133 4.71 6.01 6.01
C TYR A 133 4.43 7.52 6.09
N GLN A 134 3.37 8.03 5.45
CA GLN A 134 3.09 9.47 5.32
C GLN A 134 3.03 10.24 6.64
N LEU A 135 2.63 9.62 7.77
CA LEU A 135 2.53 10.29 9.06
C LEU A 135 3.87 10.37 9.81
N VAL A 136 4.87 9.58 9.42
CA VAL A 136 6.15 9.44 10.14
C VAL A 136 7.38 9.71 9.28
N CYS A 137 7.20 9.85 7.96
CA CYS A 137 8.29 10.11 7.02
C CYS A 137 7.84 11.09 5.92
N PRO A 138 8.53 12.26 5.74
CA PRO A 138 8.12 13.24 4.73
C PRO A 138 8.20 12.76 3.28
N ASN A 139 8.99 11.72 2.96
CA ASN A 139 8.97 11.12 1.62
C ASN A 139 8.07 9.91 1.49
N HIS A 140 7.39 9.51 2.56
CA HIS A 140 6.41 8.42 2.66
C HIS A 140 6.94 7.01 2.41
N GLN A 141 8.26 6.81 2.21
CA GLN A 141 8.81 5.54 1.76
C GLN A 141 9.78 4.89 2.75
N LEU A 142 10.24 5.64 3.79
CA LEU A 142 11.36 5.22 4.64
C LEU A 142 12.58 4.75 3.81
N LYS A 143 12.82 5.41 2.67
CA LYS A 143 13.93 5.15 1.75
C LYS A 143 14.63 6.45 1.37
N ASN A 144 15.95 6.41 1.30
CA ASN A 144 16.74 7.52 0.75
C ASN A 144 16.86 7.35 -0.77
N PRO A 145 16.39 8.30 -1.60
CA PRO A 145 16.40 8.17 -3.06
C PRO A 145 17.80 8.33 -3.68
N ILE A 146 18.81 8.77 -2.91
CA ILE A 146 20.19 8.96 -3.39
C ILE A 146 21.03 7.71 -3.11
N THR A 147 20.93 7.16 -1.87
CA THR A 147 21.70 5.97 -1.47
C THR A 147 20.96 4.67 -1.79
N HIS A 148 19.68 4.74 -2.14
CA HIS A 148 18.77 3.60 -2.36
C HIS A 148 18.66 2.67 -1.14
N GLU A 149 19.01 3.18 0.05
CA GLU A 149 18.91 2.45 1.32
C GLU A 149 17.64 2.80 2.08
N ASN A 150 17.14 1.84 2.84
CA ASN A 150 16.06 2.09 3.80
C ASN A 150 16.55 3.03 4.91
N CYS A 151 15.68 3.94 5.33
CA CYS A 151 16.07 5.04 6.22
C CYS A 151 14.98 5.33 7.24
N GLU A 152 15.32 5.21 8.51
CA GLU A 152 14.41 5.45 9.64
C GLU A 152 14.71 6.74 10.41
N LYS A 153 15.59 7.61 9.89
CA LYS A 153 16.08 8.79 10.60
C LYS A 153 15.02 9.84 10.95
N CYS A 154 13.87 9.82 10.26
CA CYS A 154 12.75 10.74 10.52
C CYS A 154 11.75 10.22 11.56
N LEU A 155 11.82 8.95 11.92
CA LEU A 155 10.94 8.36 12.92
C LEU A 155 11.02 9.11 14.25
N GLY A 156 9.93 9.13 15.02
CA GLY A 156 9.84 9.94 16.24
C GLY A 156 9.70 11.44 15.98
N GLY A 157 9.47 11.86 14.73
CA GLY A 157 9.26 13.27 14.36
C GLY A 157 10.53 14.06 14.10
N HIS A 158 11.65 13.40 13.77
CA HIS A 158 12.94 14.03 13.45
C HIS A 158 13.04 14.45 11.98
N PHE A 159 12.03 15.18 11.47
CA PHE A 159 11.80 15.45 10.04
C PHE A 159 12.91 16.24 9.34
N MET A 160 13.74 17.01 10.07
CA MET A 160 14.91 17.71 9.52
C MET A 160 15.91 16.76 8.83
N ASN A 161 15.90 15.46 9.15
CA ASN A 161 16.73 14.48 8.48
C ASN A 161 16.33 14.30 7.00
N CYS A 162 15.08 14.59 6.63
CA CYS A 162 14.64 14.59 5.25
C CYS A 162 15.39 15.63 4.40
N VAL A 163 15.62 16.84 4.93
CA VAL A 163 16.40 17.87 4.24
C VAL A 163 17.86 17.44 4.07
N LYS A 164 18.48 16.93 5.16
CA LYS A 164 19.88 16.46 5.14
C LYS A 164 20.08 15.33 4.12
N GLY A 165 19.13 14.40 4.05
CA GLY A 165 19.15 13.27 3.11
C GLY A 165 18.65 13.59 1.70
N LYS A 166 18.16 14.82 1.43
CA LYS A 166 17.52 15.23 0.17
C LYS A 166 16.45 14.21 -0.28
N CYS A 167 15.65 13.74 0.70
CA CYS A 167 14.81 12.52 0.56
C CYS A 167 13.66 12.68 -0.43
N ILE A 168 13.26 13.89 -0.84
CA ILE A 168 12.19 14.08 -1.84
C ILE A 168 12.82 14.32 -3.21
N HIS A 169 12.80 13.29 -4.04
CA HIS A 169 13.34 13.26 -5.40
C HIS A 169 14.83 13.73 -5.52
N GLY A 170 15.66 13.51 -4.50
CA GLY A 170 17.05 13.97 -4.50
C GLY A 170 17.22 15.50 -4.41
N SER A 171 16.13 16.25 -4.20
CA SER A 171 16.10 17.71 -4.24
C SER A 171 16.06 18.31 -2.86
N THR A 172 17.03 19.19 -2.54
CA THR A 172 17.03 19.96 -1.27
C THR A 172 15.80 20.83 -1.13
N ALA A 173 15.40 21.55 -2.20
CA ALA A 173 14.23 22.44 -2.16
C ALA A 173 12.93 21.68 -1.89
N LYS A 174 12.69 20.54 -2.58
CA LYS A 174 11.52 19.71 -2.35
C LYS A 174 11.54 19.10 -0.94
N SER A 175 12.71 18.69 -0.45
CA SER A 175 12.85 18.14 0.90
C SER A 175 12.62 19.18 2.00
N ILE A 176 12.97 20.47 1.76
CA ILE A 176 12.61 21.56 2.65
C ILE A 176 11.08 21.70 2.70
N ILE A 177 10.39 21.72 1.56
CA ILE A 177 8.93 21.87 1.50
C ILE A 177 8.24 20.70 2.23
N GLY A 178 8.63 19.44 1.97
CA GLY A 178 8.04 18.30 2.66
C GLY A 178 8.36 18.26 4.16
N THR A 179 9.54 18.74 4.56
CA THR A 179 9.87 18.88 5.98
C THR A 179 9.03 19.99 6.64
N MET A 180 8.86 21.12 5.97
CA MET A 180 8.00 22.20 6.47
C MET A 180 6.54 21.74 6.61
N GLU A 181 6.03 20.95 5.66
CA GLU A 181 4.71 20.33 5.73
C GLU A 181 4.59 19.45 6.97
N ALA A 182 5.51 18.50 7.15
CA ALA A 182 5.49 17.57 8.26
C ALA A 182 5.63 18.27 9.64
N GLU A 183 6.54 19.24 9.77
CA GLU A 183 6.70 20.03 11.00
C GLU A 183 5.48 20.93 11.26
N PHE A 184 4.88 21.54 10.22
CA PHE A 184 3.67 22.33 10.37
C PHE A 184 2.53 21.51 10.97
N TRP A 185 2.27 20.30 10.44
CA TRP A 185 1.19 19.46 10.92
C TRP A 185 1.49 18.82 12.28
N LYS A 186 2.75 18.53 12.57
CA LYS A 186 3.18 18.12 13.90
C LYS A 186 2.89 19.23 14.95
N MET A 187 3.25 20.48 14.66
CA MET A 187 2.97 21.63 15.55
C MET A 187 1.47 21.95 15.63
N ASN A 188 0.75 21.86 14.51
CA ASN A 188 -0.69 22.11 14.46
C ASN A 188 -1.48 21.08 15.27
N GLY A 189 -0.96 19.86 15.35
CA GLY A 189 -1.58 18.78 16.11
C GLY A 189 -2.85 18.21 15.45
N ALA A 190 -3.04 18.36 14.13
CA ALA A 190 -4.21 17.84 13.43
C ALA A 190 -4.39 16.33 13.61
N TYR A 191 -3.30 15.57 13.61
CA TYR A 191 -3.32 14.11 13.74
C TYR A 191 -3.84 13.61 15.10
N LYS A 192 -3.92 14.45 16.14
CA LYS A 192 -4.52 14.08 17.42
C LYS A 192 -6.01 13.75 17.33
N TYR A 193 -6.67 14.24 16.26
CA TYR A 193 -8.09 14.03 16.01
C TYR A 193 -8.40 12.77 15.22
N ILE A 194 -7.39 12.04 14.75
CA ILE A 194 -7.58 10.69 14.24
C ILE A 194 -7.88 9.78 15.44
N ASP A 195 -9.02 9.10 15.40
CA ASP A 195 -9.49 8.28 16.50
C ASP A 195 -8.81 6.92 16.51
N LYS A 196 -8.67 6.26 15.33
CA LYS A 196 -7.96 4.99 15.14
C LYS A 196 -7.08 5.00 13.89
N ILE A 197 -5.96 4.29 13.96
CA ILE A 197 -5.00 4.12 12.85
C ILE A 197 -4.85 2.62 12.58
N ILE A 198 -5.33 2.17 11.45
CA ILE A 198 -5.18 0.80 10.97
C ILE A 198 -3.85 0.71 10.23
N CYS A 199 -2.97 -0.16 10.69
CA CYS A 199 -1.69 -0.47 10.06
C CYS A 199 -1.79 -1.84 9.39
N CYS A 200 -1.54 -1.92 8.09
CA CYS A 200 -1.68 -3.19 7.36
C CYS A 200 -0.58 -4.22 7.64
N SER A 201 0.26 -3.99 8.65
CA SER A 201 1.23 -4.94 9.22
C SER A 201 1.65 -4.52 10.62
N GLU A 202 2.14 -5.45 11.43
CA GLU A 202 2.79 -5.16 12.72
C GLU A 202 4.06 -4.32 12.49
N PHE A 203 4.80 -4.59 11.42
CA PHE A 203 5.96 -3.78 11.03
C PHE A 203 5.58 -2.30 10.87
N LEU A 204 4.53 -2.01 10.09
CA LEU A 204 4.07 -0.63 9.89
C LEU A 204 3.62 -0.01 11.21
N LYS A 205 2.90 -0.79 12.04
CA LYS A 205 2.47 -0.36 13.37
C LYS A 205 3.67 0.05 14.23
N THR A 206 4.74 -0.75 14.28
CA THR A 206 5.96 -0.40 15.04
C THR A 206 6.57 0.93 14.57
N LYS A 207 6.48 1.25 13.27
CA LYS A 207 6.97 2.53 12.74
C LYS A 207 6.05 3.69 13.12
N MET A 208 4.73 3.51 13.08
CA MET A 208 3.77 4.51 13.54
C MET A 208 3.89 4.77 15.05
N ASP A 209 4.10 3.75 15.86
CA ASP A 209 4.25 3.82 17.32
C ASP A 209 5.51 4.57 17.77
N THR A 210 6.44 4.85 16.87
CA THR A 210 7.58 5.77 17.18
C THR A 210 7.12 7.19 17.50
N ASN A 211 5.92 7.59 17.02
CA ASN A 211 5.26 8.81 17.42
C ASN A 211 4.34 8.52 18.63
N PRO A 212 4.63 9.09 19.83
CA PRO A 212 3.82 8.85 21.02
C PRO A 212 2.34 9.15 20.87
N LEU A 213 1.97 10.06 19.94
CA LEU A 213 0.58 10.43 19.65
C LEU A 213 -0.23 9.26 19.10
N PHE A 214 0.41 8.27 18.47
CA PHE A 214 -0.26 7.19 17.76
C PHE A 214 -0.35 5.87 18.53
N ARG A 215 0.51 5.64 19.54
CA ARG A 215 0.69 4.35 20.24
C ARG A 215 -0.60 3.68 20.71
N GLU A 216 -1.55 4.47 21.24
CA GLU A 216 -2.82 3.94 21.74
C GLU A 216 -3.93 3.89 20.68
N LYS A 217 -3.61 4.34 19.46
CA LYS A 217 -4.56 4.45 18.35
C LYS A 217 -4.29 3.45 17.24
N THR A 218 -3.08 2.89 17.18
CA THR A 218 -2.66 1.97 16.13
C THR A 218 -3.17 0.56 16.39
N ILE A 219 -3.70 -0.04 15.34
CA ILE A 219 -4.18 -1.43 15.31
C ILE A 219 -3.54 -2.08 14.09
N ALA A 220 -2.90 -3.23 14.25
CA ALA A 220 -2.45 -4.01 13.10
C ALA A 220 -3.61 -4.84 12.56
N LEU A 221 -3.87 -4.70 11.28
CA LEU A 221 -4.87 -5.47 10.56
C LEU A 221 -4.38 -5.66 9.12
N HIS A 222 -3.95 -6.87 8.77
CA HIS A 222 -3.46 -7.19 7.43
C HIS A 222 -4.54 -6.90 6.39
N ASN A 223 -4.12 -6.59 5.17
CA ASN A 223 -5.05 -6.45 4.06
C ASN A 223 -5.81 -7.77 3.82
N PHE A 224 -6.99 -7.67 3.26
CA PHE A 224 -7.78 -8.80 2.80
C PHE A 224 -7.36 -9.24 1.39
N VAL A 225 -7.70 -10.47 1.05
CA VAL A 225 -7.57 -11.02 -0.32
C VAL A 225 -8.93 -11.50 -0.82
N GLU A 226 -9.10 -11.59 -2.12
CA GLU A 226 -10.30 -12.20 -2.71
C GLU A 226 -10.37 -13.68 -2.34
N ARG A 227 -11.51 -14.13 -1.84
CA ARG A 227 -11.74 -15.55 -1.61
C ARG A 227 -11.68 -16.29 -2.95
N VAL A 228 -10.86 -17.30 -3.00
CA VAL A 228 -10.70 -18.15 -4.19
C VAL A 228 -10.99 -19.57 -3.77
N GLU A 229 -11.84 -20.26 -4.52
CA GLU A 229 -12.07 -21.69 -4.27
C GLU A 229 -10.78 -22.46 -4.54
N PRO A 230 -10.41 -23.38 -3.62
CA PRO A 230 -9.24 -24.23 -3.81
C PRO A 230 -9.42 -25.06 -5.08
N GLU A 231 -8.56 -24.88 -6.04
CA GLU A 231 -8.53 -25.65 -7.27
C GLU A 231 -7.17 -26.32 -7.40
N THR A 232 -7.16 -27.63 -7.58
CA THR A 232 -5.93 -28.37 -7.84
C THR A 232 -5.57 -28.18 -9.32
N VAL A 233 -4.58 -27.36 -9.57
CA VAL A 233 -4.05 -27.10 -10.91
C VAL A 233 -2.66 -27.72 -11.01
N GLU A 234 -2.37 -28.37 -12.14
CA GLU A 234 -1.03 -28.86 -12.42
C GLU A 234 -0.04 -27.70 -12.52
N LYS A 235 0.99 -27.71 -11.67
CA LYS A 235 2.04 -26.69 -11.66
C LYS A 235 2.92 -26.83 -12.89
N LYS A 236 3.15 -25.72 -13.57
CA LYS A 236 4.08 -25.62 -14.70
C LYS A 236 5.47 -25.23 -14.24
N ASP A 237 6.48 -25.64 -14.97
CA ASP A 237 7.88 -25.37 -14.66
C ASP A 237 8.28 -23.93 -14.97
N TYR A 238 7.80 -22.98 -14.13
CA TYR A 238 8.27 -21.60 -14.12
C TYR A 238 8.15 -20.96 -12.74
N VAL A 239 8.97 -19.93 -12.55
CA VAL A 239 8.96 -19.07 -11.37
C VAL A 239 8.30 -17.74 -11.75
N LEU A 240 7.26 -17.32 -11.03
CA LEU A 240 6.47 -16.13 -11.33
C LEU A 240 6.94 -14.92 -10.54
N TYR A 241 7.10 -13.80 -11.23
CA TYR A 241 7.07 -12.47 -10.65
C TYR A 241 5.88 -11.69 -11.21
N PHE A 242 5.11 -11.01 -10.35
CA PHE A 242 4.07 -10.09 -10.79
C PHE A 242 4.07 -8.81 -9.98
N GLY A 243 4.07 -7.69 -10.68
CA GLY A 243 4.16 -6.35 -10.10
C GLY A 243 4.87 -5.36 -11.01
N ARG A 244 5.13 -4.17 -10.48
CA ARG A 244 5.81 -3.10 -11.21
C ARG A 244 7.28 -3.42 -11.44
N PHE A 245 7.78 -3.21 -12.67
CA PHE A 245 9.19 -3.41 -12.99
C PHE A 245 10.02 -2.17 -12.62
N SER A 246 10.35 -2.07 -11.34
CA SER A 246 11.07 -0.93 -10.78
C SER A 246 12.14 -1.37 -9.78
N GLU A 247 13.10 -0.50 -9.48
CA GLU A 247 14.22 -0.80 -8.58
C GLU A 247 13.74 -1.15 -7.16
N GLU A 248 12.78 -0.40 -6.64
CA GLU A 248 12.24 -0.62 -5.29
C GLU A 248 11.55 -1.99 -5.15
N LYS A 249 11.03 -2.55 -6.24
CA LYS A 249 10.44 -3.89 -6.27
C LYS A 249 11.48 -5.01 -6.46
N GLY A 250 12.77 -4.68 -6.46
CA GLY A 250 13.88 -5.64 -6.52
C GLY A 250 14.12 -6.27 -7.88
N ILE A 251 13.68 -5.60 -8.96
CA ILE A 251 13.85 -6.13 -10.33
C ILE A 251 15.32 -6.30 -10.70
N ASN A 252 16.23 -5.43 -10.25
CA ASN A 252 17.66 -5.60 -10.53
C ASN A 252 18.20 -6.87 -9.85
N THR A 253 17.86 -7.11 -8.58
CA THR A 253 18.19 -8.35 -7.85
C THR A 253 17.63 -9.59 -8.58
N LEU A 254 16.39 -9.50 -9.07
CA LEU A 254 15.75 -10.60 -9.79
C LEU A 254 16.39 -10.86 -11.15
N ILE A 255 16.81 -9.82 -11.90
CA ILE A 255 17.56 -9.93 -13.14
C ILE A 255 18.89 -10.68 -12.92
N GLU A 256 19.63 -10.32 -11.86
CA GLU A 256 20.85 -11.03 -11.48
C GLU A 256 20.57 -12.51 -11.15
N THR A 257 19.49 -12.77 -10.41
CA THR A 257 19.05 -14.13 -10.08
C THR A 257 18.73 -14.94 -11.35
N CYS A 258 18.00 -14.38 -12.31
CA CYS A 258 17.70 -15.03 -13.57
C CYS A 258 18.98 -15.40 -14.35
N ASN A 259 20.00 -14.52 -14.35
CA ASN A 259 21.29 -14.80 -14.99
C ASN A 259 22.08 -15.94 -14.30
N LEU A 260 21.89 -16.13 -12.97
CA LEU A 260 22.49 -17.24 -12.22
C LEU A 260 21.78 -18.58 -12.46
N LEU A 261 20.56 -18.55 -13.02
CA LEU A 261 19.69 -19.71 -13.24
C LEU A 261 19.24 -19.80 -14.70
N PRO A 262 20.16 -19.91 -15.69
CA PRO A 262 19.82 -19.83 -17.10
C PRO A 262 18.94 -20.97 -17.62
N ASP A 263 18.86 -22.08 -16.89
CA ASP A 263 18.09 -23.29 -17.19
C ASP A 263 16.70 -23.28 -16.52
N ILE A 264 16.39 -22.30 -15.69
CA ILE A 264 15.07 -22.14 -15.06
C ILE A 264 14.30 -21.08 -15.83
N GLN A 265 13.05 -21.39 -16.19
CA GLN A 265 12.13 -20.46 -16.84
C GLN A 265 11.47 -19.56 -15.81
N PHE A 266 11.47 -18.25 -16.12
CA PHE A 266 10.75 -17.25 -15.36
C PHE A 266 9.61 -16.65 -16.20
N VAL A 267 8.53 -16.26 -15.52
CA VAL A 267 7.44 -15.49 -16.10
C VAL A 267 7.30 -14.18 -15.33
N PHE A 268 7.32 -13.06 -16.03
CA PHE A 268 7.14 -11.74 -15.44
C PHE A 268 5.84 -11.12 -15.95
N ALA A 269 4.93 -10.84 -15.03
CA ALA A 269 3.63 -10.22 -15.29
C ALA A 269 3.62 -8.79 -14.71
N GLY A 270 3.76 -7.80 -15.58
CA GLY A 270 3.82 -6.40 -15.16
C GLY A 270 4.38 -5.48 -16.22
N SER A 271 4.67 -4.26 -15.80
CA SER A 271 5.33 -3.24 -16.62
C SER A 271 6.08 -2.25 -15.73
N GLY A 272 6.94 -1.44 -16.30
CA GLY A 272 7.62 -0.41 -15.55
C GLY A 272 8.95 0.07 -16.16
N PRO A 273 9.67 0.97 -15.47
CA PRO A 273 10.88 1.60 -16.00
C PRO A 273 12.01 0.63 -16.37
N LEU A 274 12.02 -0.59 -15.83
CA LEU A 274 13.04 -1.60 -16.08
C LEU A 274 12.63 -2.66 -17.11
N GLU A 275 11.53 -2.45 -17.83
CA GLU A 275 10.99 -3.42 -18.79
C GLU A 275 11.99 -3.78 -19.90
N ASP A 276 12.74 -2.81 -20.41
CA ASP A 276 13.77 -3.05 -21.42
C ASP A 276 14.89 -3.98 -20.93
N LYS A 277 15.24 -3.93 -19.63
CA LYS A 277 16.21 -4.83 -19.03
C LYS A 277 15.65 -6.25 -18.90
N VAL A 278 14.38 -6.36 -18.49
CA VAL A 278 13.66 -7.65 -18.36
C VAL A 278 13.59 -8.34 -19.74
N ASN A 279 13.23 -7.62 -20.78
CA ASN A 279 13.06 -8.16 -22.14
C ASN A 279 14.38 -8.66 -22.79
N ARG A 280 15.54 -8.34 -22.21
CA ARG A 280 16.85 -8.86 -22.69
C ARG A 280 17.21 -10.24 -22.13
N LEU A 281 16.51 -10.72 -21.12
CA LEU A 281 16.78 -12.01 -20.50
C LEU A 281 16.24 -13.15 -21.36
N LYS A 282 17.05 -14.19 -21.59
CA LYS A 282 16.68 -15.31 -22.48
C LYS A 282 15.72 -16.32 -21.82
N ASN A 283 15.79 -16.44 -20.51
CA ASN A 283 15.00 -17.35 -19.70
C ASN A 283 13.82 -16.66 -19.00
N VAL A 284 13.43 -15.46 -19.43
CA VAL A 284 12.28 -14.72 -18.92
C VAL A 284 11.25 -14.51 -20.03
N LYS A 285 10.03 -14.91 -19.76
CA LYS A 285 8.86 -14.58 -20.56
C LYS A 285 8.14 -13.38 -19.93
N ASN A 286 8.26 -12.20 -20.54
CA ASN A 286 7.46 -11.05 -20.16
C ASN A 286 6.06 -11.17 -20.81
N VAL A 287 5.01 -11.26 -19.97
CA VAL A 287 3.62 -11.39 -20.43
C VAL A 287 2.87 -10.06 -20.36
N GLY A 288 3.58 -8.96 -20.01
CA GLY A 288 2.98 -7.65 -19.84
C GLY A 288 2.12 -7.54 -18.57
N PHE A 289 1.41 -6.43 -18.45
CA PHE A 289 0.52 -6.19 -17.32
C PHE A 289 -0.72 -7.11 -17.41
N GLN A 290 -0.95 -7.91 -16.37
CA GLN A 290 -2.05 -8.87 -16.28
C GLN A 290 -2.97 -8.54 -15.11
N THR A 291 -4.26 -8.84 -15.25
CA THR A 291 -5.28 -8.68 -14.19
C THR A 291 -6.36 -9.75 -14.32
N GLY A 292 -7.17 -9.92 -13.28
CA GLY A 292 -8.33 -10.81 -13.29
C GLY A 292 -7.92 -12.27 -13.56
N GLU A 293 -8.74 -12.99 -14.31
CA GLU A 293 -8.57 -14.41 -14.62
C GLU A 293 -7.22 -14.73 -15.29
N ALA A 294 -6.70 -13.84 -16.14
CA ALA A 294 -5.42 -14.03 -16.78
C ALA A 294 -4.25 -14.03 -15.77
N LEU A 295 -4.26 -13.11 -14.80
CA LEU A 295 -3.28 -13.11 -13.72
C LEU A 295 -3.46 -14.31 -12.80
N ASP A 296 -4.70 -14.63 -12.47
CA ASP A 296 -5.06 -15.77 -11.64
C ASP A 296 -4.47 -17.07 -12.19
N THR A 297 -4.63 -17.31 -13.49
CA THR A 297 -4.06 -18.47 -14.19
C THR A 297 -2.53 -18.52 -14.04
N TRP A 298 -1.83 -17.39 -14.29
CA TRP A 298 -0.38 -17.35 -14.10
C TRP A 298 0.05 -17.66 -12.67
N ILE A 299 -0.72 -17.21 -11.67
CA ILE A 299 -0.39 -17.50 -10.26
C ILE A 299 -0.63 -18.98 -9.95
N ARG A 300 -1.80 -19.53 -10.31
CA ARG A 300 -2.18 -20.91 -10.02
C ARG A 300 -1.23 -21.93 -10.65
N GLU A 301 -0.82 -21.70 -11.87
CA GLU A 301 0.05 -22.60 -12.62
C GLU A 301 1.54 -22.47 -12.25
N ALA A 302 1.96 -21.39 -11.57
CA ALA A 302 3.36 -21.20 -11.21
C ALA A 302 3.83 -22.22 -10.17
N LYS A 303 5.04 -22.72 -10.34
CA LYS A 303 5.71 -23.58 -9.34
C LYS A 303 6.03 -22.81 -8.07
N LEU A 304 6.53 -21.59 -8.24
CA LEU A 304 6.91 -20.66 -7.16
C LEU A 304 6.58 -19.22 -7.59
N SER A 305 6.37 -18.34 -6.63
CA SER A 305 6.33 -16.90 -6.86
C SER A 305 7.43 -16.16 -6.10
N ILE A 306 7.78 -14.95 -6.53
CA ILE A 306 8.84 -14.17 -5.89
C ILE A 306 8.34 -12.77 -5.56
N CYS A 307 8.62 -12.32 -4.33
CA CYS A 307 8.47 -10.94 -3.88
C CYS A 307 9.85 -10.38 -3.44
N PRO A 308 10.69 -9.88 -4.40
CA PRO A 308 12.10 -9.56 -4.12
C PRO A 308 12.32 -8.14 -3.64
N SER A 309 11.35 -7.51 -3.02
CA SER A 309 11.35 -6.07 -2.71
C SER A 309 12.61 -5.61 -1.96
N GLU A 310 13.11 -4.44 -2.32
CA GLU A 310 14.26 -3.79 -1.69
C GLU A 310 13.86 -2.63 -0.78
N VAL A 311 12.55 -2.40 -0.64
CA VAL A 311 11.98 -1.41 0.28
C VAL A 311 11.08 -2.09 1.30
N TYR A 312 10.79 -1.38 2.38
CA TYR A 312 9.82 -1.84 3.36
C TYR A 312 8.42 -1.96 2.74
N GLU A 313 8.06 -3.15 2.30
CA GLU A 313 6.67 -3.47 1.98
C GLU A 313 5.87 -3.57 3.29
N ASN A 314 4.63 -3.14 3.24
CA ASN A 314 3.76 -3.24 4.42
C ASN A 314 2.98 -4.56 4.43
N CYS A 315 2.16 -4.80 3.40
CA CYS A 315 1.37 -6.01 3.26
C CYS A 315 1.17 -6.30 1.76
N PRO A 316 2.17 -6.88 1.08
CA PRO A 316 2.12 -7.04 -0.37
C PRO A 316 1.07 -8.06 -0.79
N PHE A 317 0.08 -7.60 -1.56
CA PHE A 317 -0.96 -8.46 -2.13
C PHE A 317 -0.38 -9.63 -2.91
N SER A 318 0.73 -9.45 -3.62
CA SER A 318 1.34 -10.50 -4.43
C SER A 318 1.73 -11.74 -3.64
N VAL A 319 2.17 -11.60 -2.39
CA VAL A 319 2.46 -12.75 -1.51
C VAL A 319 1.16 -13.44 -1.12
N MET A 320 0.18 -12.69 -0.63
CA MET A 320 -1.10 -13.24 -0.18
C MET A 320 -1.89 -13.91 -1.30
N GLU A 321 -1.95 -13.27 -2.47
CA GLU A 321 -2.61 -13.80 -3.67
C GLU A 321 -1.95 -15.09 -4.17
N SER A 322 -0.62 -15.18 -4.09
CA SER A 322 0.11 -16.41 -4.44
C SER A 322 -0.21 -17.55 -3.49
N GLN A 323 -0.10 -17.31 -2.19
CA GLN A 323 -0.34 -18.32 -1.16
C GLN A 323 -1.78 -18.83 -1.21
N GLN A 324 -2.75 -17.95 -1.39
CA GLN A 324 -4.16 -18.32 -1.45
C GLN A 324 -4.47 -19.26 -2.63
N ARG A 325 -3.66 -19.22 -3.69
CA ARG A 325 -3.75 -20.09 -4.87
C ARG A 325 -2.83 -21.30 -4.81
N GLY A 326 -2.29 -21.61 -3.63
CA GLY A 326 -1.38 -22.74 -3.43
C GLY A 326 -0.06 -22.56 -4.19
N THR A 327 0.40 -21.32 -4.38
CA THR A 327 1.70 -21.05 -4.98
C THR A 327 2.63 -20.48 -3.92
N PRO A 328 3.63 -21.27 -3.45
CA PRO A 328 4.55 -20.84 -2.41
C PRO A 328 5.34 -19.61 -2.85
N ALA A 329 5.49 -18.65 -1.93
CA ALA A 329 6.22 -17.42 -2.21
C ALA A 329 7.64 -17.45 -1.62
N ILE A 330 8.62 -16.94 -2.39
CA ILE A 330 9.95 -16.61 -1.88
C ILE A 330 10.00 -15.09 -1.71
N GLY A 331 10.02 -14.63 -0.46
CA GLY A 331 9.97 -13.22 -0.10
C GLY A 331 11.29 -12.66 0.40
N ALA A 332 11.57 -11.38 0.12
CA ALA A 332 12.66 -10.69 0.79
C ALA A 332 12.35 -10.52 2.28
N ASN A 333 13.30 -10.83 3.16
CA ASN A 333 13.16 -10.67 4.61
C ASN A 333 13.24 -9.18 4.99
N ILE A 334 12.18 -8.41 4.67
CA ILE A 334 12.14 -6.97 4.86
C ILE A 334 10.69 -6.48 5.02
N GLY A 335 10.50 -5.45 5.86
CA GLY A 335 9.19 -4.85 6.09
C GLY A 335 8.19 -5.83 6.69
N GLY A 336 6.96 -5.84 6.18
CA GLY A 336 5.89 -6.76 6.56
C GLY A 336 5.88 -8.09 5.79
N ILE A 337 6.81 -8.32 4.84
CA ILE A 337 6.88 -9.60 4.11
C ILE A 337 7.05 -10.79 5.06
N PRO A 338 7.94 -10.75 6.08
CA PRO A 338 8.10 -11.83 7.03
C PRO A 338 6.86 -12.15 7.89
N GLU A 339 5.89 -11.26 7.93
CA GLU A 339 4.61 -11.51 8.62
C GLU A 339 3.67 -12.40 7.78
N LEU A 340 3.94 -12.48 6.47
CA LEU A 340 3.11 -13.21 5.52
C LEU A 340 3.68 -14.58 5.16
N ILE A 341 4.98 -14.82 5.38
CA ILE A 341 5.68 -16.05 5.00
C ILE A 341 6.32 -16.67 6.24
N THR A 342 5.93 -17.89 6.57
CA THR A 342 6.59 -18.70 7.58
C THR A 342 7.71 -19.48 6.89
N ASP A 343 8.98 -19.03 7.07
CA ASP A 343 10.13 -19.61 6.39
C ASP A 343 10.25 -21.11 6.61
N GLY A 344 10.33 -21.87 5.53
CA GLY A 344 10.41 -23.33 5.56
C GLY A 344 9.09 -24.07 5.76
N VAL A 345 7.94 -23.38 5.82
CA VAL A 345 6.61 -23.96 6.02
C VAL A 345 5.68 -23.68 4.84
N ASP A 346 5.44 -22.43 4.52
CA ASP A 346 4.54 -21.98 3.43
C ASP A 346 5.27 -21.19 2.34
N GLY A 347 6.58 -21.08 2.44
CA GLY A 347 7.45 -20.36 1.54
C GLY A 347 8.86 -20.23 2.10
N ARG A 348 9.65 -19.33 1.52
CA ARG A 348 11.01 -19.07 1.97
C ARG A 348 11.29 -17.57 2.05
N LEU A 349 12.18 -17.22 2.96
CA LEU A 349 12.68 -15.86 3.11
C LEU A 349 14.15 -15.77 2.69
N PHE A 350 14.53 -14.69 2.04
CA PHE A 350 15.92 -14.41 1.68
C PHE A 350 16.32 -12.99 2.09
N THR A 351 17.61 -12.74 2.28
CA THR A 351 18.14 -11.42 2.58
C THR A 351 17.91 -10.48 1.39
N SER A 352 17.19 -9.39 1.59
CA SER A 352 16.92 -8.42 0.54
C SER A 352 18.21 -8.00 -0.16
N LYS A 353 18.20 -7.90 -1.51
CA LYS A 353 19.33 -7.62 -2.40
C LYS A 353 20.34 -8.76 -2.57
N ASP A 354 20.16 -9.91 -1.94
CA ASP A 354 21.05 -11.07 -2.12
C ASP A 354 20.55 -11.99 -3.25
N SER A 355 20.94 -11.65 -4.49
CA SER A 355 20.61 -12.42 -5.69
C SER A 355 21.16 -13.86 -5.66
N LYS A 356 22.30 -14.10 -4.97
CA LYS A 356 22.90 -15.42 -4.86
C LYS A 356 22.12 -16.33 -3.90
N GLN A 357 21.73 -15.78 -2.74
CA GLN A 357 20.88 -16.50 -1.78
C GLN A 357 19.52 -16.83 -2.44
N LEU A 358 18.91 -15.87 -3.13
CA LEU A 358 17.66 -16.09 -3.86
C LEU A 358 17.81 -17.18 -4.91
N ALA A 359 18.88 -17.16 -5.70
CA ALA A 359 19.16 -18.19 -6.70
C ALA A 359 19.35 -19.59 -6.06
N SER A 360 20.03 -19.66 -4.92
CA SER A 360 20.24 -20.91 -4.17
C SER A 360 18.90 -21.50 -3.69
N ILE A 361 18.03 -20.67 -3.10
CA ILE A 361 16.70 -21.09 -2.64
C ILE A 361 15.83 -21.58 -3.80
N ILE A 362 15.82 -20.83 -4.92
CA ILE A 362 15.07 -21.24 -6.11
C ILE A 362 15.58 -22.59 -6.62
N ARG A 363 16.90 -22.77 -6.72
CA ARG A 363 17.52 -24.03 -7.18
C ARG A 363 17.19 -25.21 -6.25
N GLU A 364 17.24 -25.01 -4.93
CA GLU A 364 16.86 -26.01 -3.93
C GLU A 364 15.42 -26.49 -4.17
N LEU A 365 14.46 -25.54 -4.18
CA LEU A 365 13.04 -25.86 -4.36
C LEU A 365 12.71 -26.37 -5.77
N TRP A 366 13.44 -25.93 -6.79
CA TRP A 366 13.28 -26.41 -8.16
C TRP A 366 13.57 -27.92 -8.28
N ASN A 367 14.58 -28.37 -7.54
CA ASN A 367 15.02 -29.76 -7.55
C ASN A 367 14.28 -30.64 -6.52
N ASP A 368 13.42 -30.06 -5.70
CA ASP A 368 12.63 -30.76 -4.67
C ASP A 368 11.12 -30.46 -4.85
N PRO A 369 10.47 -31.13 -5.82
CA PRO A 369 9.04 -30.93 -6.07
C PRO A 369 8.16 -31.35 -4.90
N ASP A 370 8.57 -32.36 -4.10
CA ASP A 370 7.81 -32.79 -2.93
C ASP A 370 7.75 -31.69 -1.87
N LYS A 371 8.86 -30.97 -1.68
CA LYS A 371 8.90 -29.82 -0.78
C LYS A 371 8.05 -28.66 -1.26
N VAL A 372 8.02 -28.40 -2.57
CA VAL A 372 7.14 -27.38 -3.16
C VAL A 372 5.66 -27.74 -2.95
N GLU A 373 5.31 -29.02 -3.11
CA GLU A 373 3.95 -29.50 -2.86
C GLU A 373 3.56 -29.39 -1.37
N GLU A 374 4.49 -29.69 -0.45
CA GLU A 374 4.30 -29.49 0.99
C GLU A 374 3.99 -28.02 1.29
N TYR A 375 4.77 -27.08 0.75
CA TYR A 375 4.52 -25.64 0.93
C TYR A 375 3.20 -25.19 0.27
N ALA A 376 2.86 -25.72 -0.90
CA ALA A 376 1.61 -25.41 -1.57
C ALA A 376 0.40 -25.82 -0.72
N LYS A 377 0.44 -27.01 -0.11
CA LYS A 377 -0.60 -27.47 0.83
C LYS A 377 -0.68 -26.57 2.07
N ALA A 378 0.47 -26.17 2.62
CA ALA A 378 0.52 -25.26 3.75
C ALA A 378 -0.09 -23.89 3.39
N CYS A 379 0.21 -23.36 2.19
CA CYS A 379 -0.38 -22.12 1.68
C CYS A 379 -1.92 -22.16 1.62
N LEU A 380 -2.49 -23.26 1.12
CA LEU A 380 -3.95 -23.43 1.02
C LEU A 380 -4.65 -23.52 2.39
N ASN A 381 -3.91 -23.88 3.43
CA ASN A 381 -4.41 -23.97 4.81
C ASN A 381 -4.21 -22.67 5.61
N LEU A 382 -3.63 -21.62 5.01
CA LEU A 382 -3.49 -20.33 5.68
C LEU A 382 -4.85 -19.66 5.84
N GLU A 383 -5.17 -19.28 7.07
CA GLU A 383 -6.32 -18.42 7.33
C GLU A 383 -5.93 -16.96 6.99
N ARG A 384 -6.38 -16.49 5.83
CA ARG A 384 -6.26 -15.11 5.39
C ARG A 384 -7.62 -14.43 5.43
N ASP A 385 -7.63 -13.18 5.83
CA ASP A 385 -8.85 -12.41 5.78
C ASP A 385 -9.31 -12.22 4.33
N ASP A 386 -10.53 -12.65 4.05
CA ASP A 386 -11.29 -12.20 2.89
C ASP A 386 -12.05 -10.89 3.22
N LEU A 387 -12.85 -10.40 2.29
CA LEU A 387 -13.59 -9.16 2.49
C LEU A 387 -14.58 -9.23 3.65
N ASP A 388 -15.22 -10.37 3.88
CA ASP A 388 -16.23 -10.53 4.92
C ASP A 388 -15.58 -10.60 6.31
N SER A 389 -14.54 -11.42 6.47
CA SER A 389 -13.82 -11.51 7.75
C SER A 389 -13.08 -10.21 8.09
N TYR A 390 -12.55 -9.52 7.07
CA TYR A 390 -11.97 -8.19 7.26
C TYR A 390 -13.03 -7.16 7.70
N TYR A 391 -14.21 -7.19 7.08
CA TYR A 391 -15.34 -6.35 7.47
C TYR A 391 -15.73 -6.58 8.93
N GLU A 392 -15.85 -7.83 9.38
CA GLU A 392 -16.17 -8.16 10.77
C GLU A 392 -15.15 -7.60 11.77
N LYS A 393 -13.87 -7.55 11.40
CA LYS A 393 -12.80 -6.93 12.21
C LYS A 393 -12.81 -5.39 12.15
N LEU A 394 -13.22 -4.82 11.01
CA LEU A 394 -13.22 -3.38 10.78
C LEU A 394 -14.40 -2.67 11.47
N VAL A 395 -15.60 -3.27 11.50
CA VAL A 395 -16.79 -2.65 12.05
C VAL A 395 -16.65 -2.28 13.53
N PRO A 396 -16.11 -3.12 14.42
CA PRO A 396 -15.82 -2.72 15.79
C PRO A 396 -14.92 -1.48 15.90
N ILE A 397 -13.93 -1.35 14.98
CA ILE A 397 -13.04 -0.18 14.93
C ILE A 397 -13.85 1.08 14.58
N TYR A 398 -14.77 0.99 13.63
CA TYR A 398 -15.66 2.09 13.22
C TYR A 398 -16.64 2.51 14.33
N LEU A 399 -16.99 1.60 15.24
CA LEU A 399 -17.88 1.86 16.36
C LEU A 399 -17.14 2.36 17.61
N GLY A 400 -15.87 2.76 17.48
CA GLY A 400 -15.06 3.26 18.59
C GLY A 400 -14.60 2.15 19.57
N GLY A 401 -15.00 0.89 19.33
CA GLY A 401 -14.50 -0.29 20.00
C GLY A 401 -13.25 -0.80 19.27
N GLY A 402 -12.38 -1.48 19.96
CA GLY A 402 -11.23 -2.12 19.31
C GLY A 402 -9.94 -1.91 20.06
N ASN A 403 -9.76 -2.69 21.13
CA ASN A 403 -8.50 -3.39 21.34
C ASN A 403 -8.70 -4.72 20.62
N ALA A 404 -8.20 -4.86 19.39
CA ALA A 404 -8.07 -6.17 18.77
C ALA A 404 -7.10 -6.96 19.66
N GLN A 405 -7.65 -8.02 20.31
CA GLN A 405 -6.85 -9.04 20.98
C GLN A 405 -6.09 -9.86 19.97
#